data_91347738b3d44887da20728a829652e9
#
_entry.id   91347738b3d44887da20728a829652e9
#
_cell.length_a   1.000
_cell.length_b   1.000
_cell.length_c   1.000
_cell.angle_alpha   90.00
_cell.angle_beta   90.00
_cell.angle_gamma   90.00
#
_symmetry.space_group_name_H-M   'P 1'
#
loop_
_entity.id
_entity.type
_entity.pdbx_description
1 polymer ?
#
loop_
_entity_poly.entity_id
_entity_poly.type
_entity_poly.pdbx_seq_one_letter_code
_entity_poly.pdbx_strand_id
1 'polypeptide(L)'
;MNAPSKIDFDTNDRPDPTPSDLTITIRDERFNRDSTPRRWWAGEPFGTAWHNALSATFPRGEAFFIEAVKAHREGASPKLEAEIRAFVRQEINHTREHVAFNKLAEDHGYDIKKIDTRVAEMLALTKGRPAILNLAVTMALEHYTAMMAHEFLANPKHFAKAEPEVRQMWQWHAIEEIEHKSVAYDTWIHATKDWTPWMRWKVRSLIMISVTGRFFSNRWKDSMNLLAQDGITGWKARWGLFKYLAWSPGVVRRIFPAWLAYFKPGFHPWDHDDRALINLHDGEFTDALMQPAE
;
A
#
# COMPACT_ATOMS: atom_id res chain seq x y z
N MET A 1 -46.29 2.61 5.11
CA MET A 1 -45.03 1.88 4.74
C MET A 1 -44.17 2.86 3.98
N ASN A 2 -43.13 3.37 4.60
CA ASN A 2 -42.19 4.27 3.91
C ASN A 2 -41.41 3.42 2.90
N ALA A 3 -41.38 3.85 1.64
CA ALA A 3 -40.54 3.23 0.63
C ALA A 3 -39.07 3.27 1.11
N PRO A 4 -38.25 2.22 0.89
CA PRO A 4 -36.86 2.27 1.25
C PRO A 4 -36.20 3.46 0.54
N SER A 5 -35.49 4.29 1.29
CA SER A 5 -34.74 5.43 0.74
C SER A 5 -33.85 4.93 -0.35
N LYS A 6 -33.92 5.54 -1.53
CA LYS A 6 -32.95 5.23 -2.62
C LYS A 6 -31.56 5.44 -2.07
N ILE A 7 -30.71 4.41 -2.23
CA ILE A 7 -29.29 4.54 -1.89
C ILE A 7 -28.72 5.62 -2.80
N ASP A 8 -28.27 6.71 -2.19
CA ASP A 8 -27.60 7.79 -2.91
C ASP A 8 -26.16 7.35 -3.22
N PHE A 9 -25.85 7.26 -4.50
CA PHE A 9 -24.52 6.95 -4.99
C PHE A 9 -23.75 8.22 -5.40
N ASP A 10 -24.40 9.40 -5.30
CA ASP A 10 -23.78 10.63 -5.76
C ASP A 10 -22.77 11.16 -4.74
N THR A 11 -21.53 11.22 -5.18
CA THR A 11 -20.44 11.83 -4.40
C THR A 11 -20.19 13.28 -4.82
N ASN A 12 -20.84 13.76 -5.89
CA ASN A 12 -20.55 15.08 -6.46
C ASN A 12 -21.10 16.22 -5.59
N ASP A 13 -22.14 15.96 -4.77
CA ASP A 13 -22.73 16.96 -3.85
C ASP A 13 -22.05 16.95 -2.47
N ARG A 14 -21.13 16.03 -2.21
CA ARG A 14 -20.40 15.97 -0.96
C ARG A 14 -19.17 16.87 -1.03
N PRO A 15 -18.91 17.73 -0.01
CA PRO A 15 -17.63 18.42 0.11
C PRO A 15 -16.46 17.44 0.07
N ASP A 16 -15.37 17.82 -0.60
CA ASP A 16 -14.12 17.05 -0.60
C ASP A 16 -13.67 16.83 0.86
N PRO A 17 -13.61 15.57 1.36
CA PRO A 17 -13.22 15.30 2.73
C PRO A 17 -11.70 15.37 2.93
N THR A 18 -10.91 15.60 1.88
CA THR A 18 -9.47 15.79 1.99
C THR A 18 -9.17 17.01 2.85
N PRO A 19 -8.36 16.88 3.92
CA PRO A 19 -8.02 18.01 4.77
C PRO A 19 -7.40 19.15 3.94
N SER A 20 -7.88 20.38 4.15
CA SER A 20 -7.42 21.55 3.39
C SER A 20 -5.97 21.93 3.66
N ASP A 21 -5.43 21.51 4.80
CA ASP A 21 -4.07 21.71 5.27
C ASP A 21 -3.15 20.48 5.03
N LEU A 22 -3.66 19.47 4.33
CA LEU A 22 -2.85 18.30 3.95
C LEU A 22 -1.75 18.72 2.99
N THR A 23 -0.53 18.32 3.31
CA THR A 23 0.64 18.46 2.44
C THR A 23 1.24 17.08 2.20
N ILE A 24 1.43 16.73 0.94
CA ILE A 24 2.19 15.52 0.56
C ILE A 24 3.67 15.89 0.59
N THR A 25 4.37 15.41 1.62
CA THR A 25 5.77 15.76 1.89
C THR A 25 6.70 14.71 1.28
N ILE A 26 7.57 15.13 0.38
CA ILE A 26 8.54 14.22 -0.26
C ILE A 26 9.76 14.11 0.64
N ARG A 27 9.96 12.92 1.25
CA ARG A 27 11.13 12.59 2.08
C ARG A 27 12.09 11.72 1.27
N ASP A 28 13.21 12.28 0.86
CA ASP A 28 14.23 11.54 0.08
C ASP A 28 15.20 10.77 1.00
N GLU A 29 14.63 9.89 1.82
CA GLU A 29 15.36 9.10 2.80
C GLU A 29 16.23 8.01 2.16
N ARG A 30 17.29 7.63 2.88
CA ARG A 30 18.19 6.53 2.56
C ARG A 30 18.44 5.73 3.83
N PHE A 31 18.16 4.44 3.78
CA PHE A 31 18.29 3.57 4.95
C PHE A 31 19.54 2.68 4.83
N ASN A 32 20.39 2.72 5.87
CA ASN A 32 21.49 1.77 5.98
C ASN A 32 20.95 0.41 6.44
N ARG A 33 21.39 -0.68 5.82
CA ARG A 33 20.91 -2.04 6.09
C ARG A 33 22.04 -3.04 6.32
N ASP A 34 23.27 -2.57 6.48
CA ASP A 34 24.47 -3.42 6.50
C ASP A 34 24.47 -4.44 7.64
N SER A 35 23.83 -4.10 8.77
CA SER A 35 23.72 -4.97 9.95
C SER A 35 22.44 -5.80 10.02
N THR A 36 21.57 -5.70 9.01
CA THR A 36 20.25 -6.36 9.03
C THR A 36 20.39 -7.88 8.86
N PRO A 37 19.90 -8.70 9.79
CA PRO A 37 20.02 -10.16 9.67
C PRO A 37 18.99 -10.73 8.68
N ARG A 38 19.23 -11.97 8.20
CA ARG A 38 18.31 -12.69 7.31
C ARG A 38 16.86 -12.67 7.79
N ARG A 39 16.63 -12.88 9.10
CA ARG A 39 15.30 -12.79 9.73
C ARG A 39 15.24 -11.53 10.56
N TRP A 40 15.12 -10.43 9.92
CA TRP A 40 15.16 -9.08 10.50
C TRP A 40 14.00 -8.76 11.46
N TRP A 41 12.95 -9.55 11.46
CA TRP A 41 11.83 -9.37 12.39
C TRP A 41 12.04 -10.23 13.66
N ALA A 42 13.01 -9.86 14.50
CA ALA A 42 13.41 -10.54 15.74
C ALA A 42 13.68 -12.06 15.59
N GLY A 43 14.23 -12.48 14.45
CA GLY A 43 14.43 -13.89 14.15
C GLY A 43 13.14 -14.67 13.81
N GLU A 44 11.98 -14.00 13.84
CA GLU A 44 10.67 -14.60 13.59
C GLU A 44 10.44 -14.72 12.08
N PRO A 45 10.18 -15.94 11.56
CA PRO A 45 10.18 -16.15 10.11
C PRO A 45 8.91 -15.69 9.41
N PHE A 46 7.75 -15.67 10.08
CA PHE A 46 6.46 -15.41 9.41
C PHE A 46 6.30 -13.94 9.05
N GLY A 47 6.67 -13.04 9.98
CA GLY A 47 6.72 -11.60 9.71
C GLY A 47 7.75 -11.26 8.65
N THR A 48 8.96 -11.80 8.76
CA THR A 48 10.01 -11.62 7.74
C THR A 48 9.54 -12.08 6.36
N ALA A 49 8.98 -13.29 6.26
CA ALA A 49 8.51 -13.82 4.97
C ALA A 49 7.36 -13.00 4.36
N TRP A 50 6.41 -12.54 5.19
CA TRP A 50 5.31 -11.71 4.72
C TRP A 50 5.78 -10.37 4.16
N HIS A 51 6.62 -9.64 4.91
CA HIS A 51 7.09 -8.33 4.49
C HIS A 51 8.08 -8.41 3.32
N ASN A 52 8.96 -9.42 3.28
CA ASN A 52 9.81 -9.65 2.11
C ASN A 52 8.97 -9.98 0.86
N ALA A 53 7.92 -10.80 1.00
CA ALA A 53 7.00 -11.10 -0.10
C ALA A 53 6.23 -9.85 -0.57
N LEU A 54 5.88 -8.95 0.34
CA LEU A 54 5.22 -7.68 0.03
C LEU A 54 6.19 -6.74 -0.68
N SER A 55 7.37 -6.50 -0.09
CA SER A 55 8.41 -5.65 -0.64
C SER A 55 8.84 -6.05 -2.06
N ALA A 56 8.97 -7.35 -2.32
CA ALA A 56 9.34 -7.87 -3.64
C ALA A 56 8.36 -7.49 -4.77
N THR A 57 7.16 -7.00 -4.42
CA THR A 57 6.17 -6.58 -5.43
C THR A 57 6.14 -5.08 -5.67
N PHE A 58 6.65 -4.27 -4.74
CA PHE A 58 6.55 -2.83 -4.81
C PHE A 58 7.26 -2.24 -6.03
N PRO A 59 8.52 -2.58 -6.38
CA PRO A 59 9.18 -1.87 -7.48
C PRO A 59 8.42 -1.88 -8.80
N ARG A 60 7.81 -3.03 -9.15
CA ARG A 60 6.98 -3.11 -10.37
C ARG A 60 5.56 -2.60 -10.15
N GLY A 61 5.03 -2.77 -8.95
CA GLY A 61 3.70 -2.29 -8.57
C GLY A 61 3.63 -0.77 -8.60
N GLU A 62 4.57 -0.11 -7.94
CA GLU A 62 4.65 1.35 -7.87
C GLU A 62 4.93 1.97 -9.24
N ALA A 63 5.80 1.37 -10.06
CA ALA A 63 5.96 1.79 -11.45
C ALA A 63 4.65 1.71 -12.24
N PHE A 64 3.85 0.67 -12.02
CA PHE A 64 2.52 0.54 -12.62
C PHE A 64 1.55 1.60 -12.08
N PHE A 65 1.58 1.94 -10.78
CA PHE A 65 0.75 2.99 -10.19
C PHE A 65 1.06 4.36 -10.79
N ILE A 66 2.33 4.71 -10.87
CA ILE A 66 2.81 5.94 -11.53
C ILE A 66 2.24 6.06 -12.93
N GLU A 67 2.38 5.02 -13.76
CA GLU A 67 1.91 5.05 -15.15
C GLU A 67 0.38 5.14 -15.23
N ALA A 68 -0.34 4.43 -14.37
CA ALA A 68 -1.80 4.46 -14.32
C ALA A 68 -2.35 5.85 -13.95
N VAL A 69 -1.77 6.49 -12.94
CA VAL A 69 -2.16 7.85 -12.51
C VAL A 69 -1.78 8.88 -13.57
N LYS A 70 -0.56 8.84 -14.09
CA LYS A 70 -0.09 9.76 -15.14
C LYS A 70 -0.93 9.71 -16.41
N ALA A 71 -1.45 8.53 -16.77
CA ALA A 71 -2.28 8.37 -17.97
C ALA A 71 -3.61 9.13 -17.91
N HIS A 72 -4.04 9.58 -16.72
CA HIS A 72 -5.33 10.25 -16.51
C HIS A 72 -5.21 11.65 -15.90
N ARG A 73 -4.03 12.25 -15.90
CA ARG A 73 -3.81 13.58 -15.30
C ARG A 73 -4.29 14.76 -16.17
N GLU A 74 -4.50 14.53 -17.46
CA GLU A 74 -4.85 15.60 -18.39
C GLU A 74 -6.18 16.26 -17.99
N GLY A 75 -6.18 17.60 -17.91
CA GLY A 75 -7.34 18.38 -17.49
C GLY A 75 -7.68 18.28 -15.99
N ALA A 76 -6.80 17.70 -15.16
CA ALA A 76 -6.94 17.71 -13.72
C ALA A 76 -6.89 19.14 -13.15
N SER A 77 -7.48 19.36 -11.98
CA SER A 77 -7.36 20.64 -11.27
C SER A 77 -5.90 20.92 -10.90
N PRO A 78 -5.50 22.19 -10.71
CA PRO A 78 -4.13 22.51 -10.27
C PRO A 78 -3.72 21.82 -8.96
N LYS A 79 -4.69 21.63 -8.03
CA LYS A 79 -4.49 20.88 -6.77
C LYS A 79 -4.15 19.42 -7.09
N LEU A 80 -5.03 18.72 -7.80
CA LEU A 80 -4.84 17.29 -8.12
C LEU A 80 -3.56 17.08 -8.93
N GLU A 81 -3.23 17.98 -9.84
CA GLU A 81 -1.98 17.89 -10.62
C GLU A 81 -0.74 18.05 -9.74
N ALA A 82 -0.78 18.91 -8.70
CA ALA A 82 0.29 19.04 -7.73
C ALA A 82 0.43 17.77 -6.87
N GLU A 83 -0.70 17.21 -6.42
CA GLU A 83 -0.74 15.96 -5.66
C GLU A 83 -0.23 14.77 -6.49
N ILE A 84 -0.60 14.66 -7.77
CA ILE A 84 -0.06 13.65 -8.67
C ILE A 84 1.46 13.78 -8.82
N ARG A 85 1.99 14.99 -8.92
CA ARG A 85 3.45 15.19 -9.01
C ARG A 85 4.17 14.75 -7.72
N ALA A 86 3.59 15.06 -6.55
CA ALA A 86 4.15 14.66 -5.27
C ALA A 86 4.09 13.13 -5.10
N PHE A 87 2.94 12.51 -5.37
CA PHE A 87 2.75 11.06 -5.41
C PHE A 87 3.84 10.37 -6.27
N VAL A 88 4.02 10.80 -7.50
CA VAL A 88 5.03 10.22 -8.41
C VAL A 88 6.44 10.30 -7.80
N ARG A 89 6.76 11.35 -7.07
CA ARG A 89 8.08 11.49 -6.42
C ARG A 89 8.22 10.57 -5.21
N GLN A 90 7.19 10.44 -4.38
CA GLN A 90 7.18 9.50 -3.27
C GLN A 90 7.32 8.07 -3.78
N GLU A 91 6.54 7.65 -4.76
CA GLU A 91 6.59 6.32 -5.35
C GLU A 91 7.95 5.96 -5.99
N ILE A 92 8.64 6.94 -6.59
CA ILE A 92 10.01 6.73 -7.09
C ILE A 92 10.98 6.46 -5.93
N ASN A 93 10.84 7.18 -4.82
CA ASN A 93 11.65 6.97 -3.63
C ASN A 93 11.36 5.63 -2.97
N HIS A 94 10.07 5.24 -2.85
CA HIS A 94 9.64 3.92 -2.37
C HIS A 94 10.25 2.79 -3.20
N THR A 95 10.10 2.86 -4.53
CA THR A 95 10.69 1.89 -5.47
C THR A 95 12.19 1.72 -5.22
N ARG A 96 12.94 2.81 -5.08
CA ARG A 96 14.38 2.77 -4.83
C ARG A 96 14.72 2.03 -3.54
N GLU A 97 14.05 2.36 -2.44
CA GLU A 97 14.30 1.75 -1.14
C GLU A 97 13.89 0.27 -1.11
N HIS A 98 12.78 -0.08 -1.76
CA HIS A 98 12.37 -1.47 -1.88
C HIS A 98 13.28 -2.30 -2.81
N VAL A 99 13.84 -1.71 -3.86
CA VAL A 99 14.90 -2.37 -4.66
C VAL A 99 16.11 -2.71 -3.80
N ALA A 100 16.57 -1.76 -2.97
CA ALA A 100 17.70 -1.98 -2.07
C ALA A 100 17.38 -3.04 -0.99
N PHE A 101 16.17 -2.99 -0.41
CA PHE A 101 15.71 -3.96 0.58
C PHE A 101 15.54 -5.37 -0.02
N ASN A 102 15.04 -5.47 -1.24
CA ASN A 102 14.92 -6.73 -1.97
C ASN A 102 16.30 -7.32 -2.29
N LYS A 103 17.26 -6.48 -2.67
CA LYS A 103 18.67 -6.90 -2.86
C LYS A 103 19.28 -7.48 -1.58
N LEU A 104 19.02 -6.85 -0.43
CA LEU A 104 19.45 -7.38 0.87
C LEU A 104 18.85 -8.77 1.14
N ALA A 105 17.56 -8.98 0.85
CA ALA A 105 16.94 -10.30 0.99
C ALA A 105 17.62 -11.35 0.09
N GLU A 106 17.99 -10.99 -1.15
CA GLU A 106 18.76 -11.86 -2.05
C GLU A 106 20.16 -12.16 -1.52
N ASP A 107 20.86 -11.16 -1.00
CA ASP A 107 22.20 -11.32 -0.42
C ASP A 107 22.19 -12.24 0.81
N HIS A 108 21.07 -12.27 1.54
CA HIS A 108 20.81 -13.24 2.60
C HIS A 108 20.34 -14.61 2.09
N GLY A 109 20.34 -14.84 0.77
CA GLY A 109 20.05 -16.12 0.14
C GLY A 109 18.56 -16.42 -0.06
N TYR A 110 17.66 -15.41 -0.02
CA TYR A 110 16.28 -15.60 -0.48
C TYR A 110 16.21 -15.49 -2.01
N ASP A 111 15.60 -16.46 -2.66
CA ASP A 111 15.21 -16.36 -4.07
C ASP A 111 13.84 -15.69 -4.20
N ILE A 112 13.85 -14.40 -4.53
CA ILE A 112 12.62 -13.62 -4.78
C ILE A 112 12.31 -13.48 -6.28
N LYS A 113 13.12 -14.02 -7.17
CA LYS A 113 12.95 -13.91 -8.64
C LYS A 113 11.58 -14.43 -9.10
N LYS A 114 11.09 -15.49 -8.47
CA LYS A 114 9.75 -16.04 -8.76
C LYS A 114 8.63 -15.04 -8.46
N ILE A 115 8.81 -14.20 -7.45
CA ILE A 115 7.84 -13.16 -7.09
C ILE A 115 7.89 -12.06 -8.16
N ASP A 116 9.07 -11.56 -8.47
CA ASP A 116 9.27 -10.53 -9.49
C ASP A 116 8.74 -10.96 -10.87
N THR A 117 9.06 -12.19 -11.30
CA THR A 117 8.55 -12.77 -12.56
C THR A 117 7.02 -12.81 -12.58
N ARG A 118 6.39 -13.28 -11.51
CA ARG A 118 4.92 -13.33 -11.43
C ARG A 118 4.30 -11.94 -11.50
N VAL A 119 4.88 -10.94 -10.85
CA VAL A 119 4.40 -9.55 -10.96
C VAL A 119 4.53 -9.07 -12.40
N ALA A 120 5.65 -9.31 -13.06
CA ALA A 120 5.85 -8.97 -14.47
C ALA A 120 4.82 -9.63 -15.38
N GLU A 121 4.53 -10.92 -15.19
CA GLU A 121 3.51 -11.66 -15.94
C GLU A 121 2.10 -11.07 -15.69
N MET A 122 1.76 -10.77 -14.45
CA MET A 122 0.48 -10.15 -14.10
C MET A 122 0.31 -8.78 -14.76
N LEU A 123 1.35 -7.96 -14.76
CA LEU A 123 1.35 -6.65 -15.42
C LEU A 123 1.30 -6.78 -16.95
N ALA A 124 1.91 -7.81 -17.52
CA ALA A 124 1.79 -8.08 -18.96
C ALA A 124 0.33 -8.33 -19.39
N LEU A 125 -0.50 -8.91 -18.50
CA LEU A 125 -1.94 -9.11 -18.76
C LEU A 125 -2.74 -7.80 -18.78
N THR A 126 -2.17 -6.69 -18.30
CA THR A 126 -2.84 -5.38 -18.36
C THR A 126 -2.63 -4.66 -19.69
N LYS A 127 -1.65 -5.11 -20.51
CA LYS A 127 -1.37 -4.54 -21.81
C LYS A 127 -2.57 -4.72 -22.76
N GLY A 128 -2.93 -3.64 -23.45
CA GLY A 128 -4.08 -3.63 -24.37
C GLY A 128 -5.45 -3.53 -23.70
N ARG A 129 -5.52 -3.46 -22.37
CA ARG A 129 -6.77 -3.15 -21.66
C ARG A 129 -7.01 -1.64 -21.63
N PRO A 130 -8.28 -1.20 -21.48
CA PRO A 130 -8.55 0.23 -21.25
C PRO A 130 -7.76 0.76 -20.05
N ALA A 131 -7.04 1.87 -20.23
CA ALA A 131 -6.18 2.45 -19.20
C ALA A 131 -6.93 2.75 -17.90
N ILE A 132 -8.23 3.08 -17.99
CA ILE A 132 -9.08 3.31 -16.83
C ILE A 132 -9.19 2.09 -15.89
N LEU A 133 -9.07 0.86 -16.39
CA LEU A 133 -9.05 -0.33 -15.55
C LEU A 133 -7.72 -0.46 -14.78
N ASN A 134 -6.62 0.01 -15.38
CA ASN A 134 -5.34 0.05 -14.66
C ASN A 134 -5.42 1.04 -13.50
N LEU A 135 -6.02 2.22 -13.70
CA LEU A 135 -6.25 3.19 -12.63
C LEU A 135 -7.16 2.62 -11.54
N ALA A 136 -8.23 1.89 -11.89
CA ALA A 136 -9.10 1.25 -10.92
C ALA A 136 -8.37 0.17 -10.08
N VAL A 137 -7.43 -0.57 -10.69
CA VAL A 137 -6.57 -1.54 -9.98
C VAL A 137 -5.59 -0.82 -9.07
N THR A 138 -4.94 0.26 -9.55
CA THR A 138 -4.07 1.11 -8.75
C THR A 138 -4.81 1.64 -7.53
N MET A 139 -5.96 2.29 -7.72
CA MET A 139 -6.79 2.80 -6.61
C MET A 139 -7.14 1.74 -5.56
N ALA A 140 -7.39 0.49 -5.99
CA ALA A 140 -7.69 -0.60 -5.06
C ALA A 140 -6.44 -1.07 -4.30
N LEU A 141 -5.26 -1.09 -4.94
CA LEU A 141 -4.00 -1.45 -4.31
C LEU A 141 -3.51 -0.33 -3.37
N GLU A 142 -3.60 0.93 -3.79
CA GLU A 142 -3.34 2.10 -2.95
C GLU A 142 -4.20 2.11 -1.68
N HIS A 143 -5.46 1.69 -1.78
CA HIS A 143 -6.27 1.54 -0.57
C HIS A 143 -5.75 0.42 0.35
N TYR A 144 -5.16 -0.66 -0.20
CA TYR A 144 -4.51 -1.69 0.61
C TYR A 144 -3.25 -1.18 1.28
N THR A 145 -2.41 -0.42 0.58
CA THR A 145 -1.20 0.16 1.15
C THR A 145 -1.55 1.14 2.26
N ALA A 146 -2.54 2.03 2.05
CA ALA A 146 -3.03 2.95 3.06
C ALA A 146 -3.63 2.25 4.30
N MET A 147 -4.44 1.20 4.13
CA MET A 147 -4.97 0.42 5.26
C MET A 147 -3.86 -0.26 6.08
N MET A 148 -2.86 -0.82 5.39
CA MET A 148 -1.71 -1.44 6.05
C MET A 148 -0.83 -0.38 6.72
N ALA A 149 -0.60 0.75 6.08
CA ALA A 149 0.14 1.88 6.61
C ALA A 149 -0.47 2.40 7.91
N HIS A 150 -1.80 2.63 7.91
CA HIS A 150 -2.51 2.95 9.15
C HIS A 150 -2.23 1.95 10.26
N GLU A 151 -2.40 0.66 9.99
CA GLU A 151 -2.22 -0.38 10.99
C GLU A 151 -0.75 -0.49 11.45
N PHE A 152 0.20 -0.29 10.57
CA PHE A 152 1.63 -0.34 10.89
C PHE A 152 2.07 0.81 11.80
N LEU A 153 1.50 1.99 11.63
CA LEU A 153 1.77 3.15 12.50
C LEU A 153 0.95 3.10 13.79
N ALA A 154 -0.32 2.70 13.74
CA ALA A 154 -1.20 2.68 14.90
C ALA A 154 -0.91 1.53 15.88
N ASN A 155 -0.26 0.45 15.42
CA ASN A 155 -0.03 -0.74 16.23
C ASN A 155 1.45 -1.13 16.28
N PRO A 156 2.19 -0.72 17.32
CA PRO A 156 3.61 -0.99 17.46
C PRO A 156 4.01 -2.47 17.39
N LYS A 157 3.06 -3.40 17.59
CA LYS A 157 3.33 -4.85 17.53
C LYS A 157 3.82 -5.31 16.15
N HIS A 158 3.52 -4.54 15.09
CA HIS A 158 3.98 -4.90 13.75
C HIS A 158 5.50 -4.79 13.59
N PHE A 159 6.12 -3.77 14.19
CA PHE A 159 7.56 -3.51 14.01
C PHE A 159 8.35 -3.36 15.32
N ALA A 160 7.72 -3.49 16.49
CA ALA A 160 8.41 -3.33 17.79
C ALA A 160 9.63 -4.24 17.97
N LYS A 161 9.66 -5.36 17.25
CA LYS A 161 10.77 -6.33 17.29
C LYS A 161 11.58 -6.37 16.00
N ALA A 162 11.29 -5.51 15.05
CA ALA A 162 12.06 -5.41 13.82
C ALA A 162 13.39 -4.70 14.07
N GLU A 163 14.38 -5.00 13.25
CA GLU A 163 15.64 -4.23 13.23
C GLU A 163 15.33 -2.74 13.01
N PRO A 164 15.99 -1.84 13.75
CA PRO A 164 15.66 -0.42 13.74
C PRO A 164 15.60 0.21 12.34
N GLU A 165 16.60 -0.03 11.52
CA GLU A 165 16.71 0.51 10.16
C GLU A 165 15.55 0.04 9.25
N VAL A 166 15.20 -1.25 9.35
CA VAL A 166 14.08 -1.81 8.59
C VAL A 166 12.75 -1.26 9.10
N ARG A 167 12.60 -1.12 10.42
CA ARG A 167 11.43 -0.48 11.00
C ARG A 167 11.25 0.94 10.51
N GLN A 168 12.31 1.75 10.52
CA GLN A 168 12.28 3.13 10.03
C GLN A 168 11.86 3.19 8.56
N MET A 169 12.42 2.34 7.71
CA MET A 169 12.02 2.27 6.30
C MET A 169 10.51 2.00 6.12
N TRP A 170 9.97 1.02 6.85
CA TRP A 170 8.55 0.69 6.75
C TRP A 170 7.64 1.78 7.37
N GLN A 171 8.09 2.47 8.43
CA GLN A 171 7.36 3.58 9.02
C GLN A 171 7.36 4.80 8.09
N TRP A 172 8.52 5.15 7.52
CA TRP A 172 8.65 6.20 6.51
C TRP A 172 7.72 5.95 5.32
N HIS A 173 7.76 4.77 4.74
CA HIS A 173 6.87 4.37 3.65
C HIS A 173 5.39 4.51 4.09
N ALA A 174 5.03 4.00 5.27
CA ALA A 174 3.67 4.08 5.77
C ALA A 174 3.16 5.52 5.98
N ILE A 175 4.02 6.46 6.38
CA ILE A 175 3.66 7.88 6.48
C ILE A 175 3.29 8.42 5.10
N GLU A 176 4.13 8.20 4.10
CA GLU A 176 3.91 8.69 2.74
C GLU A 176 2.69 8.03 2.07
N GLU A 177 2.42 6.73 2.35
CA GLU A 177 1.20 6.03 1.92
C GLU A 177 -0.10 6.66 2.48
N ILE A 178 -0.06 7.17 3.71
CA ILE A 178 -1.21 7.89 4.27
C ILE A 178 -1.36 9.25 3.62
N GLU A 179 -0.26 9.98 3.41
CA GLU A 179 -0.32 11.32 2.82
C GLU A 179 -0.95 11.32 1.42
N HIS A 180 -0.59 10.34 0.60
CA HIS A 180 -1.07 10.28 -0.79
C HIS A 180 -2.26 9.33 -1.04
N LYS A 181 -2.85 8.74 0.00
CA LYS A 181 -3.89 7.69 -0.10
C LYS A 181 -5.11 8.04 -0.98
N SER A 182 -5.37 9.32 -1.23
CA SER A 182 -6.49 9.74 -2.07
C SER A 182 -6.08 10.01 -3.53
N VAL A 183 -4.81 10.15 -3.87
CA VAL A 183 -4.39 10.63 -5.19
C VAL A 183 -4.90 9.75 -6.33
N ALA A 184 -4.77 8.43 -6.20
CA ALA A 184 -5.30 7.50 -7.20
C ALA A 184 -6.83 7.52 -7.24
N TYR A 185 -7.49 7.70 -6.10
CA TYR A 185 -8.95 7.82 -6.00
C TYR A 185 -9.47 9.11 -6.65
N ASP A 186 -8.85 10.25 -6.37
CA ASP A 186 -9.24 11.54 -6.93
C ASP A 186 -8.97 11.60 -8.43
N THR A 187 -7.88 10.99 -8.87
CA THR A 187 -7.60 10.79 -10.30
C THR A 187 -8.69 9.92 -10.96
N TRP A 188 -9.17 8.87 -10.27
CA TRP A 188 -10.29 8.05 -10.74
C TRP A 188 -11.58 8.86 -10.85
N ILE A 189 -11.93 9.67 -9.86
CA ILE A 189 -13.11 10.54 -9.91
C ILE A 189 -13.00 11.51 -11.07
N HIS A 190 -11.85 12.15 -11.26
CA HIS A 190 -11.58 13.04 -12.38
C HIS A 190 -11.74 12.33 -13.74
N ALA A 191 -11.10 11.17 -13.91
CA ALA A 191 -11.10 10.42 -15.16
C ALA A 191 -12.48 9.84 -15.54
N THR A 192 -13.35 9.66 -14.54
CA THR A 192 -14.70 9.09 -14.71
C THR A 192 -15.83 10.11 -14.46
N LYS A 193 -15.52 11.42 -14.56
CA LYS A 193 -16.49 12.48 -14.29
C LYS A 193 -17.82 12.35 -15.08
N ASP A 194 -17.74 11.79 -16.29
CA ASP A 194 -18.89 11.57 -17.17
C ASP A 194 -19.62 10.24 -16.88
N TRP A 195 -19.14 9.44 -15.94
CA TRP A 195 -19.83 8.21 -15.53
C TRP A 195 -20.90 8.50 -14.49
N THR A 196 -21.95 7.68 -14.49
CA THR A 196 -22.92 7.75 -13.41
C THR A 196 -22.28 7.30 -12.09
N PRO A 197 -22.71 7.85 -10.94
CA PRO A 197 -22.21 7.45 -9.62
C PRO A 197 -22.32 5.94 -9.38
N TRP A 198 -23.42 5.33 -9.85
CA TRP A 198 -23.61 3.88 -9.81
C TRP A 198 -22.52 3.11 -10.60
N MET A 199 -22.18 3.56 -11.81
CA MET A 199 -21.17 2.90 -12.62
C MET A 199 -19.79 3.01 -11.94
N ARG A 200 -19.42 4.17 -11.44
CA ARG A 200 -18.19 4.38 -10.67
C ARG A 200 -18.12 3.44 -9.46
N TRP A 201 -19.16 3.40 -8.65
CA TRP A 201 -19.25 2.52 -7.49
C TRP A 201 -19.16 1.05 -7.86
N LYS A 202 -19.90 0.62 -8.89
CA LYS A 202 -19.92 -0.78 -9.36
C LYS A 202 -18.53 -1.24 -9.80
N VAL A 203 -17.85 -0.46 -10.67
CA VAL A 203 -16.52 -0.82 -11.18
C VAL A 203 -15.50 -0.83 -10.04
N ARG A 204 -15.48 0.19 -9.20
CA ARG A 204 -14.62 0.28 -8.03
C ARG A 204 -14.77 -0.96 -7.13
N SER A 205 -15.99 -1.34 -6.81
CA SER A 205 -16.29 -2.46 -5.92
C SER A 205 -15.90 -3.80 -6.52
N LEU A 206 -16.19 -4.04 -7.80
CA LEU A 206 -15.82 -5.29 -8.49
C LEU A 206 -14.30 -5.45 -8.62
N ILE A 207 -13.61 -4.36 -8.94
CA ILE A 207 -12.14 -4.37 -9.00
C ILE A 207 -11.54 -4.65 -7.62
N MET A 208 -12.04 -4.02 -6.55
CA MET A 208 -11.57 -4.27 -5.19
C MET A 208 -11.71 -5.76 -4.81
N ILE A 209 -12.85 -6.39 -5.09
CA ILE A 209 -13.05 -7.82 -4.83
C ILE A 209 -12.04 -8.67 -5.61
N SER A 210 -11.85 -8.38 -6.89
CA SER A 210 -10.89 -9.10 -7.74
C SER A 210 -9.44 -8.92 -7.25
N VAL A 211 -9.06 -7.68 -6.90
CA VAL A 211 -7.74 -7.36 -6.37
C VAL A 211 -7.52 -8.07 -5.04
N THR A 212 -8.51 -8.06 -4.13
CA THR A 212 -8.44 -8.76 -2.83
C THR A 212 -8.07 -10.23 -3.00
N GLY A 213 -8.81 -10.95 -3.83
CA GLY A 213 -8.57 -12.37 -4.04
C GLY A 213 -7.17 -12.67 -4.58
N ARG A 214 -6.71 -11.86 -5.55
CA ARG A 214 -5.38 -12.01 -6.15
C ARG A 214 -4.27 -11.61 -5.20
N PHE A 215 -4.42 -10.47 -4.51
CA PHE A 215 -3.45 -9.95 -3.56
C PHE A 215 -3.14 -10.98 -2.48
N PHE A 216 -4.15 -11.43 -1.74
CA PHE A 216 -3.94 -12.38 -0.65
C PHE A 216 -3.50 -13.77 -1.14
N SER A 217 -4.05 -14.27 -2.25
CA SER A 217 -3.61 -15.56 -2.80
C SER A 217 -2.14 -15.54 -3.21
N ASN A 218 -1.69 -14.48 -3.85
CA ASN A 218 -0.29 -14.35 -4.28
C ASN A 218 0.64 -14.12 -3.09
N ARG A 219 0.30 -13.19 -2.18
CA ARG A 219 1.11 -12.95 -0.96
C ARG A 219 1.23 -14.19 -0.10
N TRP A 220 0.16 -14.96 0.04
CA TRP A 220 0.22 -16.25 0.74
C TRP A 220 1.20 -17.23 0.07
N LYS A 221 1.11 -17.42 -1.25
CA LYS A 221 2.01 -18.30 -2.00
C LYS A 221 3.46 -17.86 -1.90
N ASP A 222 3.70 -16.56 -1.99
CA ASP A 222 5.03 -15.97 -1.92
C ASP A 222 5.64 -16.15 -0.53
N SER A 223 4.89 -15.82 0.52
CA SER A 223 5.34 -16.03 1.90
C SER A 223 5.61 -17.50 2.19
N MET A 224 4.76 -18.41 1.69
CA MET A 224 4.98 -19.85 1.83
C MET A 224 6.25 -20.32 1.09
N ASN A 225 6.56 -19.73 -0.05
CA ASN A 225 7.80 -20.02 -0.78
C ASN A 225 9.03 -19.56 0.03
N LEU A 226 9.00 -18.34 0.59
CA LEU A 226 10.10 -17.83 1.41
C LEU A 226 10.27 -18.63 2.73
N LEU A 227 9.17 -19.05 3.36
CA LEU A 227 9.22 -19.94 4.53
C LEU A 227 9.84 -21.29 4.19
N ALA A 228 9.56 -21.85 3.01
CA ALA A 228 10.15 -23.10 2.56
C ALA A 228 11.68 -22.97 2.37
N GLN A 229 12.17 -21.81 1.93
CA GLN A 229 13.60 -21.51 1.85
C GLN A 229 14.28 -21.42 3.23
N ASP A 230 13.50 -21.19 4.28
CA ASP A 230 13.91 -21.27 5.68
C ASP A 230 13.73 -22.67 6.30
N GLY A 231 13.36 -23.68 5.49
CA GLY A 231 13.07 -25.03 5.96
C GLY A 231 11.74 -25.17 6.70
N ILE A 232 10.88 -24.15 6.67
CA ILE A 232 9.58 -24.14 7.33
C ILE A 232 8.50 -24.49 6.31
N THR A 233 7.94 -25.71 6.41
CA THR A 233 7.00 -26.26 5.41
C THR A 233 5.76 -26.87 6.07
N GLY A 234 4.85 -27.36 5.26
CA GLY A 234 3.69 -28.12 5.69
C GLY A 234 2.73 -27.34 6.60
N TRP A 235 2.18 -28.02 7.60
CA TRP A 235 1.22 -27.44 8.53
C TRP A 235 1.83 -26.33 9.39
N LYS A 236 3.09 -26.48 9.82
CA LYS A 236 3.79 -25.46 10.61
C LYS A 236 3.84 -24.11 9.88
N ALA A 237 4.20 -24.13 8.61
CA ALA A 237 4.24 -22.91 7.79
C ALA A 237 2.85 -22.27 7.65
N ARG A 238 1.85 -23.09 7.29
CA ARG A 238 0.47 -22.60 7.06
C ARG A 238 -0.15 -22.02 8.34
N TRP A 239 -0.04 -22.74 9.44
CA TRP A 239 -0.60 -22.30 10.72
C TRP A 239 0.11 -21.07 11.28
N GLY A 240 1.45 -21.05 11.20
CA GLY A 240 2.25 -19.90 11.66
C GLY A 240 1.95 -18.64 10.88
N LEU A 241 1.90 -18.73 9.54
CA LEU A 241 1.55 -17.58 8.69
C LEU A 241 0.09 -17.13 8.94
N PHE A 242 -0.85 -18.05 9.05
CA PHE A 242 -2.24 -17.73 9.38
C PHE A 242 -2.33 -17.01 10.74
N LYS A 243 -1.65 -17.53 11.77
CA LYS A 243 -1.64 -16.91 13.09
C LYS A 243 -1.04 -15.51 13.04
N TYR A 244 0.04 -15.31 12.29
CA TYR A 244 0.67 -14.01 12.09
C TYR A 244 -0.31 -13.01 11.44
N LEU A 245 -0.96 -13.40 10.37
CA LEU A 245 -1.85 -12.52 9.58
C LEU A 245 -3.20 -12.26 10.24
N ALA A 246 -3.81 -13.28 10.85
CA ALA A 246 -5.17 -13.21 11.35
C ALA A 246 -5.28 -12.99 12.86
N TRP A 247 -4.24 -13.32 13.66
CA TRP A 247 -4.32 -13.26 15.11
C TRP A 247 -3.40 -12.22 15.74
N SER A 248 -2.07 -12.40 15.65
CA SER A 248 -1.10 -11.49 16.27
C SER A 248 0.18 -11.39 15.42
N PRO A 249 0.52 -10.18 14.92
CA PRO A 249 -0.16 -8.89 15.09
C PRO A 249 -1.54 -8.80 14.45
N GLY A 250 -1.85 -9.62 13.41
CA GLY A 250 -3.20 -9.79 12.89
C GLY A 250 -3.65 -8.71 11.91
N VAL A 251 -2.76 -8.28 11.01
CA VAL A 251 -3.01 -7.21 10.05
C VAL A 251 -4.30 -7.42 9.24
N VAL A 252 -4.55 -8.64 8.75
CA VAL A 252 -5.73 -8.93 7.91
C VAL A 252 -7.04 -8.69 8.67
N ARG A 253 -7.12 -9.13 9.92
CA ARG A 253 -8.30 -8.90 10.75
C ARG A 253 -8.52 -7.42 11.06
N ARG A 254 -7.43 -6.69 11.26
CA ARG A 254 -7.48 -5.28 11.69
C ARG A 254 -7.83 -4.33 10.54
N ILE A 255 -7.39 -4.60 9.32
CA ILE A 255 -7.75 -3.80 8.15
C ILE A 255 -9.16 -4.11 7.63
N PHE A 256 -9.80 -5.20 8.07
CA PHE A 256 -11.10 -5.64 7.54
C PHE A 256 -12.22 -4.60 7.64
N PRO A 257 -12.37 -3.81 8.75
CA PRO A 257 -13.38 -2.76 8.80
C PRO A 257 -13.16 -1.65 7.75
N ALA A 258 -11.92 -1.24 7.52
CA ALA A 258 -11.57 -0.25 6.51
C ALA A 258 -11.81 -0.79 5.09
N TRP A 259 -11.48 -2.07 4.85
CA TRP A 259 -11.83 -2.74 3.60
C TRP A 259 -13.33 -2.77 3.34
N LEU A 260 -14.17 -3.04 4.34
CA LEU A 260 -15.63 -2.97 4.20
C LEU A 260 -16.10 -1.55 3.91
N ALA A 261 -15.51 -0.53 4.54
CA ALA A 261 -15.85 0.86 4.31
C ALA A 261 -15.68 1.30 2.85
N TYR A 262 -14.71 0.70 2.13
CA TYR A 262 -14.48 0.97 0.71
C TYR A 262 -15.72 0.74 -0.16
N PHE A 263 -16.63 -0.15 0.21
CA PHE A 263 -17.84 -0.47 -0.55
C PHE A 263 -19.01 0.45 -0.26
N LYS A 264 -18.87 1.38 0.66
CA LYS A 264 -19.94 2.36 0.92
C LYS A 264 -20.15 3.26 -0.30
N PRO A 265 -21.39 3.55 -0.70
CA PRO A 265 -21.68 4.68 -1.58
C PRO A 265 -21.09 5.96 -0.98
N GLY A 266 -20.53 6.82 -1.81
CA GLY A 266 -19.91 8.06 -1.34
C GLY A 266 -18.61 7.91 -0.56
N PHE A 267 -17.99 6.72 -0.51
CA PHE A 267 -16.69 6.50 0.13
C PHE A 267 -15.62 7.41 -0.44
N HIS A 268 -14.75 7.90 0.45
CA HIS A 268 -13.50 8.55 0.09
C HIS A 268 -12.38 8.10 1.07
N PRO A 269 -11.10 7.98 0.65
CA PRO A 269 -10.01 7.56 1.53
C PRO A 269 -9.84 8.44 2.77
N TRP A 270 -10.12 9.75 2.68
CA TRP A 270 -10.10 10.70 3.79
C TRP A 270 -11.38 10.73 4.64
N ASP A 271 -12.32 9.79 4.47
CA ASP A 271 -13.38 9.57 5.46
C ASP A 271 -12.83 9.15 6.82
N HIS A 272 -11.59 8.68 6.84
CA HIS A 272 -10.81 8.43 8.02
C HIS A 272 -9.57 9.34 8.02
N ASP A 273 -9.49 10.24 8.99
CA ASP A 273 -8.40 11.20 9.12
C ASP A 273 -7.23 10.58 9.94
N ASP A 274 -6.13 10.27 9.27
CA ASP A 274 -4.95 9.65 9.84
C ASP A 274 -3.81 10.63 10.16
N ARG A 275 -4.03 11.95 10.02
CA ARG A 275 -2.97 12.95 10.25
C ARG A 275 -2.34 12.89 11.64
N ALA A 276 -3.08 12.45 12.64
CA ALA A 276 -2.54 12.25 13.98
C ALA A 276 -1.41 11.20 13.99
N LEU A 277 -1.50 10.16 13.14
CA LEU A 277 -0.44 9.15 13.00
C LEU A 277 0.78 9.72 12.26
N ILE A 278 0.57 10.50 11.21
CA ILE A 278 1.65 11.19 10.51
C ILE A 278 2.41 12.06 11.51
N ASN A 279 1.71 12.96 12.22
CA ASN A 279 2.33 13.90 13.18
C ASN A 279 3.08 13.19 14.32
N LEU A 280 2.60 12.02 14.74
CA LEU A 280 3.25 11.23 15.80
C LEU A 280 4.59 10.65 15.36
N HIS A 281 4.70 10.23 14.11
CA HIS A 281 5.88 9.53 13.60
C HIS A 281 6.81 10.39 12.76
N ASP A 282 6.32 11.51 12.21
CA ASP A 282 7.14 12.41 11.36
C ASP A 282 8.30 13.04 12.12
N GLY A 283 8.15 13.28 13.42
CA GLY A 283 9.22 13.79 14.29
C GLY A 283 10.44 12.86 14.35
N GLU A 284 10.26 11.56 14.21
CA GLU A 284 11.35 10.58 14.20
C GLU A 284 12.27 10.76 12.98
N PHE A 285 11.74 11.28 11.85
CA PHE A 285 12.50 11.55 10.62
C PHE A 285 13.07 12.95 10.57
N THR A 286 12.37 13.93 11.12
CA THR A 286 12.83 15.33 11.16
C THR A 286 14.01 15.51 12.12
N ASP A 287 14.01 14.83 13.26
CA ASP A 287 15.10 14.90 14.24
C ASP A 287 16.39 14.20 13.75
N ALA A 288 16.26 13.16 12.92
CA ALA A 288 17.41 12.48 12.32
C ALA A 288 18.18 13.38 11.32
N LEU A 289 17.48 14.29 10.63
CA LEU A 289 18.07 15.26 9.72
C LEU A 289 18.77 16.42 10.45
N MET A 290 18.47 16.64 11.73
CA MET A 290 19.03 17.70 12.54
C MET A 290 20.28 17.27 13.35
N GLN A 291 20.65 15.99 13.36
CA GLN A 291 21.89 15.54 13.97
C GLN A 291 23.06 15.77 13.01
N PRO A 292 24.07 16.58 13.37
CA PRO A 292 25.27 16.71 12.54
C PRO A 292 25.94 15.35 12.42
N ALA A 293 26.32 14.97 11.19
CA ALA A 293 27.14 13.80 10.94
C ALA A 293 28.45 13.92 11.76
N GLU A 294 28.64 13.02 12.73
CA GLU A 294 29.90 12.90 13.47
C GLU A 294 31.02 12.31 12.58
#